data_70de0605f18bc788e3c51041bf0e4380
#
_entry.id   70de0605f18bc788e3c51041bf0e4380
#
_cell.length_a   1.000
_cell.length_b   1.000
_cell.length_c   1.000
_cell.angle_alpha   90.00
_cell.angle_beta   90.00
_cell.angle_gamma   90.00
#
_symmetry.space_group_name_H-M   'P 1'
#
loop_
_entity.id
_entity.type
_entity.pdbx_description
1 polymer ?
#
loop_
_entity_poly.entity_id
_entity_poly.type
_entity_poly.pdbx_seq_one_letter_code
_entity_poly.pdbx_strand_id
1 'polypeptide(L)'
;MIKIIIDGTEVKVAEGKTILEAAFKAGIYIPNMCYHPELPPLGACRLCIIEIEHIPGHHPACTTKAQEGMVIHTNTAKLQKLRKDIIWLILSEYRGKLEENSPLKKIVDYVGVSDLLPGYKPQPGRFKIIIDEPLFIRDPNLCILCERCIRMCQEVRGVGAIGLINRGIETYVGTSYGQRLEDAACRFCEACVEVCPSGALKDKKKYTAAEREKTLLPCSNTCPAGIDIPRYVRLIAEGRYQDALEVIRETVPFPHTLGCVCHHPCEEVCRRCELNEPISIRALKRFAAEKDNGRWRSKVKIAPDSGKKVAIVGAGPAGLTAAWFLRTLGHLVTVFEALPAAGGMMRTGIPEYRLPRNILDREIKDIENIGVKIKLNSKVESLEKLFDQGFHAVFLALGAPNGTKMGIPGEDDPRVLDGISVLKAINLKDKIDLGREIAVVGGGNVAIDVARCALRIGVKKVTMLYRRTRDEMPANDEDIEEAMNEGIEISYLVAPQKVLPGGKKLSVECIRMKLGEPDSSGRARPSPIAGSGFIVEVDRLIAAIGQASAVPECFAVSMNKKGCIVADEKTLASSRKGVFSGGDIVSGPASVIEAIQAGRKAASAIDKYLGGKGKID
;
A
#
# COMPACT_ATOMS: atom_id res chain seq x y z
N MET A 1 -11.55 -7.12 -28.50
CA MET A 1 -10.18 -7.58 -28.89
C MET A 1 -10.10 -7.49 -30.39
N ILE A 2 -9.13 -6.76 -30.91
CA ILE A 2 -8.83 -6.63 -32.34
C ILE A 2 -7.63 -7.50 -32.67
N LYS A 3 -7.53 -7.93 -33.93
CA LYS A 3 -6.42 -8.74 -34.46
C LYS A 3 -5.59 -7.90 -35.41
N ILE A 4 -4.28 -7.91 -35.22
CA ILE A 4 -3.30 -7.27 -36.10
C ILE A 4 -2.16 -8.24 -36.37
N ILE A 5 -1.40 -8.01 -37.42
CA ILE A 5 -0.20 -8.78 -37.77
C ILE A 5 1.01 -7.87 -37.59
N ILE A 6 1.98 -8.28 -36.78
CA ILE A 6 3.24 -7.56 -36.59
C ILE A 6 4.38 -8.48 -37.01
N ASP A 7 5.13 -8.10 -38.03
CA ASP A 7 6.24 -8.86 -38.62
C ASP A 7 5.87 -10.35 -38.86
N GLY A 8 4.66 -10.58 -39.41
CA GLY A 8 4.12 -11.93 -39.67
C GLY A 8 3.49 -12.64 -38.49
N THR A 9 3.53 -12.07 -37.28
CA THR A 9 2.94 -12.67 -36.06
C THR A 9 1.54 -12.11 -35.79
N GLU A 10 0.52 -12.96 -35.66
CA GLU A 10 -0.85 -12.54 -35.26
C GLU A 10 -0.85 -12.13 -33.79
N VAL A 11 -1.28 -10.91 -33.49
CA VAL A 11 -1.35 -10.32 -32.17
C VAL A 11 -2.78 -9.89 -31.85
N LYS A 12 -3.32 -10.39 -30.73
CA LYS A 12 -4.63 -9.97 -30.19
C LYS A 12 -4.44 -8.88 -29.13
N VAL A 13 -5.04 -7.74 -29.34
CA VAL A 13 -4.92 -6.58 -28.45
C VAL A 13 -6.30 -5.97 -28.15
N ALA A 14 -6.43 -5.34 -27.00
CA ALA A 14 -7.65 -4.62 -26.63
C ALA A 14 -7.83 -3.40 -27.53
N GLU A 15 -9.05 -3.06 -27.87
CA GLU A 15 -9.39 -1.84 -28.62
C GLU A 15 -8.87 -0.59 -27.88
N GLY A 16 -8.38 0.40 -28.62
CA GLY A 16 -7.82 1.64 -28.08
C GLY A 16 -6.35 1.58 -27.67
N LYS A 17 -5.73 0.40 -27.66
CA LYS A 17 -4.30 0.23 -27.40
C LYS A 17 -3.45 0.64 -28.60
N THR A 18 -2.23 1.11 -28.31
CA THR A 18 -1.28 1.48 -29.36
C THR A 18 -0.58 0.24 -29.94
N ILE A 19 -0.01 0.40 -31.15
CA ILE A 19 0.78 -0.66 -31.78
C ILE A 19 2.01 -1.01 -30.94
N LEU A 20 2.63 -0.03 -30.26
CA LEU A 20 3.77 -0.28 -29.37
C LEU A 20 3.37 -1.14 -28.17
N GLU A 21 2.20 -0.88 -27.55
CA GLU A 21 1.68 -1.70 -26.45
C GLU A 21 1.34 -3.13 -26.90
N ALA A 22 0.82 -3.27 -28.12
CA ALA A 22 0.54 -4.57 -28.73
C ALA A 22 1.85 -5.36 -28.98
N ALA A 23 2.87 -4.72 -29.52
CA ALA A 23 4.19 -5.30 -29.77
C ALA A 23 4.84 -5.77 -28.45
N PHE A 24 4.84 -4.95 -27.40
CA PHE A 24 5.36 -5.34 -26.07
C PHE A 24 4.66 -6.57 -25.51
N LYS A 25 3.32 -6.63 -25.63
CA LYS A 25 2.56 -7.79 -25.18
C LYS A 25 2.91 -9.07 -25.93
N ALA A 26 3.28 -8.94 -27.20
CA ALA A 26 3.70 -10.06 -28.07
C ALA A 26 5.21 -10.38 -27.95
N GLY A 27 5.98 -9.68 -27.12
CA GLY A 27 7.42 -9.85 -26.99
C GLY A 27 8.22 -9.29 -28.17
N ILE A 28 7.59 -8.47 -29.04
CA ILE A 28 8.24 -7.85 -30.21
C ILE A 28 8.84 -6.51 -29.79
N TYR A 29 10.16 -6.39 -29.91
CA TYR A 29 10.86 -5.18 -29.51
C TYR A 29 10.81 -4.11 -30.62
N ILE A 30 10.30 -2.93 -30.29
CA ILE A 30 10.36 -1.73 -31.11
C ILE A 30 11.16 -0.66 -30.34
N PRO A 31 12.30 -0.17 -30.87
CA PRO A 31 13.11 0.81 -30.15
C PRO A 31 12.33 2.10 -29.91
N ASN A 32 12.42 2.63 -28.70
CA ASN A 32 11.71 3.84 -28.30
C ASN A 32 12.46 4.55 -27.17
N MET A 33 12.36 5.88 -27.08
CA MET A 33 13.07 6.68 -26.10
C MET A 33 12.14 7.59 -25.29
N CYS A 34 11.19 8.26 -25.93
CA CYS A 34 10.29 9.18 -25.24
C CYS A 34 9.05 8.49 -24.64
N TYR A 35 8.82 7.22 -24.94
CA TYR A 35 7.72 6.44 -24.37
C TYR A 35 8.10 5.89 -22.99
N HIS A 36 7.15 5.92 -22.08
CA HIS A 36 7.21 5.26 -20.78
C HIS A 36 5.79 4.74 -20.44
N PRO A 37 5.63 3.53 -19.86
CA PRO A 37 4.30 2.95 -19.59
C PRO A 37 3.39 3.83 -18.74
N GLU A 38 3.95 4.61 -17.82
CA GLU A 38 3.20 5.49 -16.92
C GLU A 38 2.96 6.90 -17.48
N LEU A 39 3.43 7.17 -18.70
CA LEU A 39 3.27 8.48 -19.33
C LEU A 39 2.40 8.37 -20.58
N PRO A 40 1.49 9.32 -20.85
CA PRO A 40 0.80 9.39 -22.13
C PRO A 40 1.83 9.40 -23.29
N PRO A 41 1.57 8.73 -24.41
CA PRO A 41 2.50 8.71 -25.53
C PRO A 41 2.73 10.10 -26.13
N LEU A 42 4.01 10.47 -26.38
CA LEU A 42 4.37 11.79 -26.97
C LEU A 42 4.69 11.71 -28.46
N GLY A 43 5.32 10.63 -28.92
CA GLY A 43 5.73 10.47 -30.31
C GLY A 43 6.90 11.37 -30.76
N ALA A 44 7.62 12.03 -29.83
CA ALA A 44 8.64 13.03 -30.16
C ALA A 44 9.94 12.44 -30.72
N CYS A 45 10.47 11.36 -30.15
CA CYS A 45 11.80 10.82 -30.52
C CYS A 45 11.84 10.11 -31.87
N ARG A 46 10.71 9.72 -32.43
CA ARG A 46 10.56 9.03 -33.74
C ARG A 46 11.32 7.71 -33.88
N LEU A 47 11.87 7.13 -32.81
CA LEU A 47 12.56 5.84 -32.89
C LEU A 47 11.62 4.66 -33.10
N CYS A 48 10.38 4.77 -32.60
CA CYS A 48 9.38 3.71 -32.72
C CYS A 48 8.59 3.73 -34.03
N ILE A 49 9.17 4.30 -35.08
CA ILE A 49 8.54 4.32 -36.43
C ILE A 49 8.35 2.92 -36.99
N ILE A 50 7.22 2.70 -37.63
CA ILE A 50 6.79 1.47 -38.28
C ILE A 50 6.23 1.78 -39.68
N GLU A 51 6.13 0.79 -40.54
CA GLU A 51 5.37 0.81 -41.77
C GLU A 51 4.09 0.00 -41.59
N ILE A 52 2.99 0.47 -42.18
CA ILE A 52 1.68 -0.20 -42.16
C ILE A 52 1.30 -0.43 -43.62
N GLU A 53 0.95 -1.66 -43.99
CA GLU A 53 0.55 -1.97 -45.36
C GLU A 53 -0.64 -1.10 -45.80
N HIS A 54 -0.60 -0.67 -47.03
CA HIS A 54 -1.60 0.21 -47.66
C HIS A 54 -1.74 1.62 -47.03
N ILE A 55 -0.94 1.99 -46.02
CA ILE A 55 -0.92 3.33 -45.41
C ILE A 55 0.47 3.94 -45.67
N PRO A 56 0.57 4.97 -46.53
CA PRO A 56 1.86 5.56 -46.85
C PRO A 56 2.48 6.29 -45.66
N GLY A 57 3.81 6.27 -45.60
CA GLY A 57 4.59 6.99 -44.59
C GLY A 57 5.12 6.12 -43.45
N HIS A 58 5.70 6.79 -42.46
CA HIS A 58 6.27 6.15 -41.24
C HIS A 58 5.51 6.62 -40.01
N HIS A 59 4.91 5.69 -39.31
CA HIS A 59 4.00 5.96 -38.18
C HIS A 59 4.68 5.67 -36.87
N PRO A 60 4.59 6.56 -35.84
CA PRO A 60 5.14 6.27 -34.55
C PRO A 60 4.25 5.25 -33.81
N ALA A 61 4.75 4.05 -33.58
CA ALA A 61 3.99 2.96 -32.94
C ALA A 61 3.43 3.34 -31.55
N CYS A 62 4.09 4.23 -30.81
CA CYS A 62 3.65 4.65 -29.47
C CYS A 62 2.38 5.51 -29.48
N THR A 63 2.05 6.20 -30.57
CA THR A 63 0.85 7.05 -30.69
C THR A 63 -0.20 6.49 -31.66
N THR A 64 0.19 5.57 -32.55
CA THR A 64 -0.72 4.95 -33.51
C THR A 64 -1.53 3.85 -32.82
N LYS A 65 -2.85 4.01 -32.82
CA LYS A 65 -3.76 3.00 -32.27
C LYS A 65 -3.88 1.82 -33.22
N ALA A 66 -3.88 0.61 -32.63
CA ALA A 66 -4.11 -0.61 -33.38
C ALA A 66 -5.56 -0.66 -33.89
N GLN A 67 -5.76 -1.09 -35.16
CA GLN A 67 -7.06 -1.28 -35.79
C GLN A 67 -7.14 -2.70 -36.36
N GLU A 68 -8.35 -3.24 -36.48
CA GLU A 68 -8.57 -4.59 -36.98
C GLU A 68 -7.96 -4.78 -38.37
N GLY A 69 -7.24 -5.88 -38.56
CA GLY A 69 -6.66 -6.26 -39.83
C GLY A 69 -5.38 -5.53 -40.24
N MET A 70 -4.83 -4.62 -39.42
CA MET A 70 -3.55 -3.95 -39.75
C MET A 70 -2.41 -4.96 -39.89
N VAL A 71 -1.62 -4.82 -40.97
CA VAL A 71 -0.34 -5.52 -41.15
C VAL A 71 0.80 -4.52 -40.99
N ILE A 72 1.69 -4.81 -40.06
CA ILE A 72 2.69 -3.87 -39.54
C ILE A 72 4.08 -4.47 -39.71
N HIS A 73 5.00 -3.70 -40.24
CA HIS A 73 6.42 -4.02 -40.37
C HIS A 73 7.23 -3.11 -39.44
N THR A 74 7.97 -3.73 -38.52
CA THR A 74 8.73 -2.99 -37.50
C THR A 74 10.23 -2.89 -37.84
N ASN A 75 10.74 -3.69 -38.74
CA ASN A 75 12.18 -3.83 -38.99
C ASN A 75 12.56 -3.99 -40.46
N THR A 76 12.11 -3.06 -41.32
CA THR A 76 12.55 -3.01 -42.73
C THR A 76 13.91 -2.31 -42.87
N ALA A 77 14.63 -2.56 -43.99
CA ALA A 77 15.90 -1.88 -44.28
C ALA A 77 15.77 -0.35 -44.23
N LYS A 78 14.63 0.17 -44.70
CA LYS A 78 14.31 1.60 -44.69
C LYS A 78 14.14 2.14 -43.27
N LEU A 79 13.41 1.41 -42.40
CA LEU A 79 13.24 1.78 -41.00
C LEU A 79 14.57 1.74 -40.25
N GLN A 80 15.41 0.75 -40.52
CA GLN A 80 16.74 0.67 -39.91
C GLN A 80 17.61 1.86 -40.28
N LYS A 81 17.63 2.25 -41.55
CA LYS A 81 18.36 3.43 -42.00
C LYS A 81 17.87 4.70 -41.31
N LEU A 82 16.57 4.93 -41.28
CA LEU A 82 15.99 6.11 -40.63
C LEU A 82 16.30 6.14 -39.12
N ARG A 83 16.27 5.00 -38.45
CA ARG A 83 16.64 4.93 -37.03
C ARG A 83 18.10 5.25 -36.78
N LYS A 84 19.01 4.84 -37.71
CA LYS A 84 20.43 5.22 -37.63
C LYS A 84 20.58 6.73 -37.77
N ASP A 85 19.89 7.35 -38.71
CA ASP A 85 19.92 8.81 -38.90
C ASP A 85 19.38 9.55 -37.65
N ILE A 86 18.28 9.07 -37.06
CA ILE A 86 17.70 9.63 -35.83
C ILE A 86 18.67 9.49 -34.65
N ILE A 87 19.25 8.31 -34.43
CA ILE A 87 20.20 8.09 -33.34
C ILE A 87 21.43 8.96 -33.52
N TRP A 88 21.90 9.10 -34.77
CA TRP A 88 23.01 9.99 -35.07
C TRP A 88 22.71 11.44 -34.69
N LEU A 89 21.53 11.96 -35.03
CA LEU A 89 21.09 13.31 -34.64
C LEU A 89 21.02 13.46 -33.11
N ILE A 90 20.52 12.45 -32.40
CA ILE A 90 20.48 12.46 -30.93
C ILE A 90 21.89 12.49 -30.35
N LEU A 91 22.80 11.66 -30.86
CA LEU A 91 24.18 11.59 -30.38
C LEU A 91 25.02 12.80 -30.74
N SER A 92 24.69 13.53 -31.82
CA SER A 92 25.37 14.76 -32.20
C SER A 92 25.25 15.88 -31.16
N GLU A 93 24.18 15.87 -30.37
CA GLU A 93 23.95 16.80 -29.25
C GLU A 93 24.34 16.21 -27.87
N TYR A 94 24.57 14.91 -27.79
CA TYR A 94 24.95 14.23 -26.55
C TYR A 94 26.45 14.42 -26.25
N ARG A 95 26.78 15.07 -25.13
CA ARG A 95 28.14 15.57 -24.84
C ARG A 95 28.84 14.78 -23.73
N GLY A 96 28.69 13.48 -23.73
CA GLY A 96 29.29 12.62 -22.71
C GLY A 96 29.50 11.20 -23.18
N LYS A 97 30.12 10.39 -22.32
CA LYS A 97 30.27 8.96 -22.55
C LYS A 97 28.95 8.24 -22.26
N LEU A 98 28.51 7.40 -23.19
CA LEU A 98 27.36 6.53 -23.00
C LEU A 98 27.66 5.52 -21.87
N GLU A 99 26.79 5.45 -20.88
CA GLU A 99 26.87 4.44 -19.81
C GLU A 99 26.44 3.08 -20.35
N GLU A 100 27.23 2.04 -20.10
CA GLU A 100 27.04 0.68 -20.65
C GLU A 100 25.63 0.10 -20.41
N ASN A 101 25.03 0.38 -19.28
CA ASN A 101 23.71 -0.14 -18.92
C ASN A 101 22.55 0.85 -19.15
N SER A 102 22.83 2.01 -19.74
CA SER A 102 21.78 3.01 -19.96
C SER A 102 20.78 2.56 -21.05
N PRO A 103 19.50 2.93 -20.94
CA PRO A 103 18.53 2.66 -21.99
C PRO A 103 18.95 3.25 -23.36
N LEU A 104 19.64 4.40 -23.35
CA LEU A 104 20.15 5.01 -24.57
C LEU A 104 21.22 4.12 -25.24
N LYS A 105 22.19 3.59 -24.46
CA LYS A 105 23.22 2.69 -24.99
C LYS A 105 22.62 1.43 -25.61
N LYS A 106 21.65 0.81 -24.94
CA LYS A 106 20.96 -0.39 -25.47
C LYS A 106 20.29 -0.16 -26.81
N ILE A 107 19.72 1.04 -27.02
CA ILE A 107 19.10 1.40 -28.31
C ILE A 107 20.16 1.68 -29.36
N VAL A 108 21.23 2.37 -29.02
CA VAL A 108 22.39 2.61 -29.91
C VAL A 108 22.95 1.29 -30.43
N ASP A 109 23.14 0.31 -29.53
CA ASP A 109 23.63 -1.02 -29.90
C ASP A 109 22.64 -1.78 -30.77
N TYR A 110 21.35 -1.76 -30.44
CA TYR A 110 20.31 -2.41 -31.23
C TYR A 110 20.21 -1.85 -32.66
N VAL A 111 20.37 -0.53 -32.82
CA VAL A 111 20.31 0.14 -34.09
C VAL A 111 21.63 -0.06 -34.90
N GLY A 112 22.68 -0.49 -34.24
CA GLY A 112 23.98 -0.74 -34.86
C GLY A 112 24.72 0.53 -35.25
N VAL A 113 24.68 1.55 -34.38
CA VAL A 113 25.49 2.76 -34.49
C VAL A 113 26.61 2.61 -33.44
N SER A 114 27.69 1.91 -33.82
CA SER A 114 28.80 1.60 -32.92
C SER A 114 29.74 2.76 -32.66
N ASP A 115 29.87 3.67 -33.64
CA ASP A 115 30.77 4.83 -33.56
C ASP A 115 30.05 6.11 -33.98
N LEU A 116 30.39 7.18 -33.32
CA LEU A 116 30.11 8.52 -33.81
C LEU A 116 30.59 8.61 -35.28
N LEU A 117 29.83 9.25 -36.16
CA LEU A 117 30.20 9.38 -37.57
C LEU A 117 31.68 9.68 -37.75
N PRO A 118 32.30 9.14 -38.83
CA PRO A 118 33.66 9.51 -39.19
C PRO A 118 33.80 11.04 -39.22
N GLY A 119 34.69 11.59 -38.41
CA GLY A 119 34.91 13.02 -38.30
C GLY A 119 34.15 13.79 -37.23
N TYR A 120 33.19 13.15 -36.51
CA TYR A 120 32.54 13.79 -35.38
C TYR A 120 33.48 13.77 -34.14
N LYS A 121 33.80 14.95 -33.63
CA LYS A 121 34.46 15.10 -32.32
C LYS A 121 33.43 15.52 -31.29
N PRO A 122 33.33 14.82 -30.14
CA PRO A 122 32.46 15.26 -29.07
C PRO A 122 32.74 16.73 -28.74
N GLN A 123 31.71 17.55 -28.81
CA GLN A 123 31.85 18.97 -28.43
C GLN A 123 32.01 19.07 -26.91
N PRO A 124 32.75 20.03 -26.36
CA PRO A 124 32.86 20.28 -24.94
C PRO A 124 31.48 20.56 -24.36
N GLY A 125 31.30 20.27 -23.06
CA GLY A 125 30.06 20.55 -22.34
C GLY A 125 29.64 22.00 -22.51
N ARG A 126 28.38 22.24 -22.86
CA ARG A 126 27.78 23.56 -23.07
C ARG A 126 27.23 24.14 -21.78
N PHE A 127 26.72 23.26 -20.93
CA PHE A 127 26.01 23.63 -19.72
C PHE A 127 26.81 23.26 -18.46
N LYS A 128 26.61 24.05 -17.40
CA LYS A 128 27.15 23.71 -16.08
C LYS A 128 26.48 22.46 -15.53
N ILE A 129 27.27 21.51 -15.03
CA ILE A 129 26.76 20.36 -14.30
C ILE A 129 26.35 20.82 -12.90
N ILE A 130 25.16 20.47 -12.46
CA ILE A 130 24.61 20.85 -11.17
C ILE A 130 24.75 19.64 -10.24
N ILE A 131 25.68 19.73 -9.30
CA ILE A 131 26.05 18.66 -8.35
C ILE A 131 25.64 18.97 -6.91
N ASP A 132 25.24 20.19 -6.65
CA ASP A 132 24.89 20.73 -5.32
C ASP A 132 23.44 20.43 -4.90
N GLU A 133 22.64 19.84 -5.77
CA GLU A 133 21.32 19.32 -5.38
C GLU A 133 21.47 18.18 -4.36
N PRO A 134 20.57 18.05 -3.37
CA PRO A 134 20.79 17.13 -2.25
C PRO A 134 20.84 15.65 -2.63
N LEU A 135 19.94 15.16 -3.48
CA LEU A 135 19.77 13.73 -3.73
C LEU A 135 20.33 13.24 -5.07
N PHE A 136 20.36 14.07 -6.10
CA PHE A 136 20.77 13.67 -7.44
C PHE A 136 21.57 14.75 -8.17
N ILE A 137 22.25 14.35 -9.23
CA ILE A 137 23.05 15.22 -10.10
C ILE A 137 22.23 15.53 -11.35
N ARG A 138 22.29 16.76 -11.82
CA ARG A 138 21.73 17.20 -13.11
C ARG A 138 22.86 17.58 -14.07
N ASP A 139 23.01 16.80 -15.14
CA ASP A 139 23.95 17.10 -16.23
C ASP A 139 23.20 17.35 -17.54
N PRO A 140 22.90 18.61 -17.86
CA PRO A 140 22.16 18.94 -19.08
C PRO A 140 22.90 18.54 -20.38
N ASN A 141 24.22 18.32 -20.32
CA ASN A 141 25.03 17.92 -21.47
C ASN A 141 24.72 16.48 -21.94
N LEU A 142 24.15 15.64 -21.04
CA LEU A 142 23.69 14.28 -21.33
C LEU A 142 22.21 14.22 -21.69
N CYS A 143 21.54 15.38 -21.77
CA CYS A 143 20.10 15.43 -22.02
C CYS A 143 19.80 15.29 -23.52
N ILE A 144 18.91 14.37 -23.87
CA ILE A 144 18.41 14.12 -25.23
C ILE A 144 17.03 14.74 -25.49
N LEU A 145 16.58 15.62 -24.62
CA LEU A 145 15.30 16.35 -24.69
C LEU A 145 14.07 15.44 -24.93
N CYS A 146 14.06 14.23 -24.36
CA CYS A 146 12.95 13.28 -24.51
C CYS A 146 11.71 13.63 -23.67
N GLU A 147 11.80 14.63 -22.81
CA GLU A 147 10.75 15.18 -21.94
C GLU A 147 10.13 14.20 -20.93
N ARG A 148 10.64 12.97 -20.77
CA ARG A 148 10.08 12.00 -19.81
C ARG A 148 10.11 12.55 -18.39
N CYS A 149 11.20 13.18 -17.98
CA CYS A 149 11.35 13.75 -16.62
C CYS A 149 10.40 14.92 -16.37
N ILE A 150 10.20 15.79 -17.35
CA ILE A 150 9.27 16.93 -17.28
C ILE A 150 7.84 16.41 -17.09
N ARG A 151 7.42 15.52 -17.99
CA ARG A 151 6.07 14.94 -17.98
C ARG A 151 5.81 14.11 -16.72
N MET A 152 6.80 13.35 -16.28
CA MET A 152 6.72 12.66 -15.00
C MET A 152 6.50 13.64 -13.84
N CYS A 153 7.23 14.76 -13.83
CA CYS A 153 7.08 15.79 -12.81
C CYS A 153 5.73 16.52 -12.86
N GLN A 154 5.25 16.84 -14.08
CA GLN A 154 4.02 17.61 -14.28
C GLN A 154 2.76 16.74 -14.26
N GLU A 155 2.73 15.68 -15.09
CA GLU A 155 1.52 14.91 -15.37
C GLU A 155 1.26 13.83 -14.31
N VAL A 156 2.32 13.13 -13.84
CA VAL A 156 2.20 12.04 -12.87
C VAL A 156 2.33 12.54 -11.43
N ARG A 157 3.35 13.38 -11.17
CA ARG A 157 3.62 13.90 -9.82
C ARG A 157 2.91 15.20 -9.51
N GLY A 158 2.47 15.95 -10.53
CA GLY A 158 1.76 17.22 -10.40
C GLY A 158 2.55 18.30 -9.68
N VAL A 159 3.88 18.27 -9.82
CA VAL A 159 4.78 19.27 -9.18
C VAL A 159 5.16 20.36 -10.16
N GLY A 160 5.64 20.00 -11.37
CA GLY A 160 6.05 20.97 -12.38
C GLY A 160 7.31 21.76 -12.04
N ALA A 161 8.17 21.23 -11.16
CA ALA A 161 9.40 21.92 -10.73
C ALA A 161 10.43 22.08 -11.85
N ILE A 162 10.37 21.24 -12.89
CA ILE A 162 11.30 21.28 -14.03
C ILE A 162 10.53 21.40 -15.34
N GLY A 163 11.14 22.10 -16.30
CA GLY A 163 10.59 22.32 -17.63
C GLY A 163 11.70 22.50 -18.67
N LEU A 164 11.32 22.77 -19.92
CA LEU A 164 12.27 23.20 -20.96
C LEU A 164 12.62 24.67 -20.74
N ILE A 165 13.90 24.94 -20.66
CA ILE A 165 14.45 26.28 -20.48
C ILE A 165 15.15 26.67 -21.77
N ASN A 166 15.04 27.93 -22.19
CA ASN A 166 15.53 28.48 -23.45
C ASN A 166 14.93 27.84 -24.71
N ARG A 167 15.53 28.10 -25.87
CA ARG A 167 15.08 27.60 -27.18
C ARG A 167 16.28 27.25 -28.08
N GLY A 168 16.01 26.44 -29.12
CA GLY A 168 17.02 26.00 -30.07
C GLY A 168 18.14 25.22 -29.41
N ILE A 169 19.37 25.50 -29.78
CA ILE A 169 20.55 24.79 -29.26
C ILE A 169 20.86 25.06 -27.80
N GLU A 170 20.29 26.12 -27.23
CA GLU A 170 20.43 26.46 -25.81
C GLU A 170 19.32 25.81 -24.93
N THR A 171 18.49 24.96 -25.52
CA THR A 171 17.42 24.27 -24.75
C THR A 171 18.03 23.26 -23.81
N TYR A 172 17.58 23.27 -22.55
CA TYR A 172 17.90 22.26 -21.56
C TYR A 172 16.74 22.05 -20.57
N VAL A 173 16.78 20.97 -19.80
CA VAL A 173 15.79 20.70 -18.73
C VAL A 173 16.29 21.34 -17.44
N GLY A 174 15.51 22.25 -16.90
CA GLY A 174 15.88 23.01 -15.71
C GLY A 174 14.68 23.55 -14.95
N THR A 175 14.96 24.38 -13.96
CA THR A 175 13.98 25.15 -13.18
C THR A 175 13.80 26.53 -13.81
N SER A 176 12.63 27.14 -13.63
CA SER A 176 12.39 28.52 -14.06
C SER A 176 13.42 29.47 -13.43
N TYR A 177 13.97 30.36 -14.23
CA TYR A 177 14.97 31.37 -13.78
C TYR A 177 16.23 30.80 -13.10
N GLY A 178 16.54 29.50 -13.30
CA GLY A 178 17.71 28.88 -12.68
C GLY A 178 17.63 28.72 -11.16
N GLN A 179 16.46 28.76 -10.59
CA GLN A 179 16.23 28.54 -9.16
C GLN A 179 16.74 27.18 -8.72
N ARG A 180 17.04 27.03 -7.42
CA ARG A 180 17.26 25.72 -6.81
C ARG A 180 15.98 24.90 -6.86
N LEU A 181 16.08 23.56 -6.86
CA LEU A 181 14.90 22.69 -6.90
C LEU A 181 13.96 22.91 -5.71
N GLU A 182 14.49 23.19 -4.54
CA GLU A 182 13.69 23.50 -3.34
C GLU A 182 12.82 24.76 -3.52
N ASP A 183 13.39 25.81 -4.14
CA ASP A 183 12.68 27.07 -4.41
C ASP A 183 11.64 26.90 -5.54
N ALA A 184 11.85 25.93 -6.43
CA ALA A 184 10.93 25.54 -7.48
C ALA A 184 9.84 24.56 -6.98
N ALA A 185 9.60 24.47 -5.68
CA ALA A 185 8.64 23.58 -5.03
C ALA A 185 8.86 22.07 -5.34
N CYS A 186 10.09 21.66 -5.64
CA CYS A 186 10.43 20.26 -5.83
C CYS A 186 10.20 19.47 -4.54
N ARG A 187 9.56 18.31 -4.65
CA ARG A 187 9.31 17.41 -3.51
C ARG A 187 10.42 16.37 -3.31
N PHE A 188 11.46 16.40 -4.12
CA PHE A 188 12.59 15.46 -4.10
C PHE A 188 12.15 13.98 -4.16
N CYS A 189 11.09 13.69 -4.91
CA CYS A 189 10.57 12.33 -5.08
C CYS A 189 11.40 11.48 -6.08
N GLU A 190 12.38 12.08 -6.75
CA GLU A 190 13.31 11.48 -7.73
C GLU A 190 12.65 10.74 -8.92
N ALA A 191 11.36 10.86 -9.12
CA ALA A 191 10.67 10.23 -10.24
C ALA A 191 11.22 10.68 -11.62
N CYS A 192 11.72 11.91 -11.71
CA CYS A 192 12.38 12.43 -12.90
C CYS A 192 13.73 11.70 -13.18
N VAL A 193 14.43 11.28 -12.13
CA VAL A 193 15.68 10.51 -12.24
C VAL A 193 15.38 9.10 -12.74
N GLU A 194 14.38 8.46 -12.16
CA GLU A 194 13.96 7.09 -12.50
C GLU A 194 13.60 6.92 -13.98
N VAL A 195 12.95 7.93 -14.57
CA VAL A 195 12.52 7.85 -15.97
C VAL A 195 13.56 8.38 -16.95
N CYS A 196 14.71 8.88 -16.48
CA CYS A 196 15.74 9.45 -17.35
C CYS A 196 16.49 8.35 -18.12
N PRO A 197 16.40 8.30 -19.48
CA PRO A 197 17.01 7.22 -20.25
C PRO A 197 18.49 7.48 -20.60
N SER A 198 18.98 8.69 -20.41
CA SER A 198 20.29 9.14 -20.91
C SER A 198 21.32 9.39 -19.81
N GLY A 199 20.91 9.33 -18.54
CA GLY A 199 21.79 9.66 -17.40
C GLY A 199 21.96 11.15 -17.13
N ALA A 200 21.20 12.02 -17.82
CA ALA A 200 21.19 13.47 -17.55
C ALA A 200 20.72 13.82 -16.12
N LEU A 201 19.89 12.98 -15.55
CA LEU A 201 19.49 13.00 -14.14
C LEU A 201 19.97 11.68 -13.52
N LYS A 202 20.74 11.76 -12.46
CA LYS A 202 21.42 10.59 -11.88
C LYS A 202 21.47 10.69 -10.36
N ASP A 203 21.04 9.61 -9.69
CA ASP A 203 21.13 9.50 -8.23
C ASP A 203 22.57 9.64 -7.74
N LYS A 204 22.75 10.29 -6.60
CA LYS A 204 24.02 10.28 -5.87
C LYS A 204 24.27 8.91 -5.22
N LYS A 205 23.23 8.23 -4.77
CA LYS A 205 23.28 6.84 -4.30
C LYS A 205 23.26 5.86 -5.48
N LYS A 206 23.98 4.74 -5.34
CA LYS A 206 23.90 3.65 -6.32
C LYS A 206 22.84 2.65 -5.86
N TYR A 207 21.85 2.42 -6.70
CA TYR A 207 20.82 1.40 -6.49
C TYR A 207 21.07 0.20 -7.41
N THR A 208 20.82 -1.01 -6.92
CA THR A 208 20.71 -2.20 -7.77
C THR A 208 19.43 -2.14 -8.61
N ALA A 209 19.34 -2.90 -9.70
CA ALA A 209 18.14 -2.95 -10.53
C ALA A 209 16.88 -3.37 -9.74
N ALA A 210 17.03 -4.33 -8.80
CA ALA A 210 15.93 -4.79 -7.94
C ALA A 210 15.50 -3.74 -6.90
N GLU A 211 16.44 -2.97 -6.35
CA GLU A 211 16.14 -1.85 -5.47
C GLU A 211 15.44 -0.74 -6.25
N ARG A 212 15.88 -0.47 -7.49
CA ARG A 212 15.31 0.55 -8.34
C ARG A 212 13.86 0.28 -8.72
N GLU A 213 13.50 -0.95 -9.01
CA GLU A 213 12.11 -1.34 -9.27
C GLU A 213 11.21 -1.08 -8.05
N LYS A 214 11.72 -1.29 -6.83
CA LYS A 214 11.00 -0.98 -5.58
C LYS A 214 10.96 0.53 -5.26
N THR A 215 11.87 1.32 -5.80
CA THR A 215 11.98 2.76 -5.53
C THR A 215 11.13 3.63 -6.46
N LEU A 216 10.58 3.06 -7.54
CA LEU A 216 9.55 3.72 -8.34
C LEU A 216 8.28 3.88 -7.50
N LEU A 217 7.86 5.12 -7.22
CA LEU A 217 6.69 5.41 -6.39
C LEU A 217 6.71 4.71 -5.02
N PRO A 218 7.77 4.83 -4.19
CA PRO A 218 7.91 4.02 -2.99
C PRO A 218 6.69 4.12 -2.07
N CYS A 219 6.08 5.29 -1.95
CA CYS A 219 4.87 5.48 -1.16
C CYS A 219 3.66 4.66 -1.65
N SER A 220 3.43 4.57 -2.97
CA SER A 220 2.34 3.77 -3.54
C SER A 220 2.66 2.28 -3.53
N ASN A 221 3.92 1.90 -3.81
CA ASN A 221 4.36 0.51 -3.84
C ASN A 221 4.38 -0.13 -2.44
N THR A 222 4.69 0.65 -1.40
CA THR A 222 4.67 0.18 -0.01
C THR A 222 3.25 0.17 0.58
N CYS A 223 2.32 0.93 -0.01
CA CYS A 223 0.93 0.91 0.44
C CYS A 223 0.27 -0.45 0.14
N PRO A 224 -0.17 -1.23 1.15
CA PRO A 224 -0.78 -2.52 0.92
C PRO A 224 -1.98 -2.46 -0.04
N ALA A 225 -2.79 -1.41 0.03
CA ALA A 225 -3.95 -1.23 -0.85
C ALA A 225 -3.61 -0.60 -2.21
N GLY A 226 -2.35 -0.21 -2.45
CA GLY A 226 -1.92 0.39 -3.71
C GLY A 226 -2.61 1.72 -4.04
N ILE A 227 -2.86 2.56 -3.03
CA ILE A 227 -3.50 3.88 -3.24
C ILE A 227 -2.59 4.75 -4.09
N ASP A 228 -3.13 5.45 -5.09
CA ASP A 228 -2.40 6.44 -5.88
C ASP A 228 -2.14 7.71 -5.05
N ILE A 229 -1.11 7.61 -4.19
CA ILE A 229 -0.76 8.66 -3.24
C ILE A 229 -0.34 9.95 -3.94
N PRO A 230 0.53 9.95 -4.97
CA PRO A 230 0.91 11.18 -5.66
C PRO A 230 -0.27 11.92 -6.27
N ARG A 231 -1.23 11.18 -6.83
CA ARG A 231 -2.41 11.77 -7.48
C ARG A 231 -3.30 12.48 -6.48
N TYR A 232 -3.67 11.86 -5.37
CA TYR A 232 -4.54 12.52 -4.41
C TYR A 232 -3.84 13.67 -3.66
N VAL A 233 -2.53 13.55 -3.36
CA VAL A 233 -1.75 14.63 -2.73
C VAL A 233 -1.68 15.86 -3.66
N ARG A 234 -1.52 15.64 -4.98
CA ARG A 234 -1.59 16.71 -5.98
C ARG A 234 -2.95 17.39 -5.98
N LEU A 235 -4.02 16.61 -6.05
CA LEU A 235 -5.38 17.13 -6.08
C LEU A 235 -5.72 17.97 -4.83
N ILE A 236 -5.18 17.59 -3.66
CA ILE A 236 -5.29 18.39 -2.44
C ILE A 236 -4.57 19.74 -2.61
N ALA A 237 -3.35 19.73 -3.15
CA ALA A 237 -2.59 20.96 -3.40
C ALA A 237 -3.27 21.90 -4.40
N GLU A 238 -4.05 21.35 -5.33
CA GLU A 238 -4.87 22.09 -6.30
C GLU A 238 -6.23 22.57 -5.71
N GLY A 239 -6.52 22.28 -4.43
CA GLY A 239 -7.81 22.56 -3.80
C GLY A 239 -8.97 21.65 -4.25
N ARG A 240 -8.68 20.59 -5.00
CA ARG A 240 -9.64 19.64 -5.57
C ARG A 240 -9.90 18.47 -4.63
N TYR A 241 -10.37 18.77 -3.42
CA TYR A 241 -10.49 17.78 -2.32
C TYR A 241 -11.44 16.63 -2.65
N GLN A 242 -12.51 16.88 -3.40
CA GLN A 242 -13.48 15.83 -3.78
C GLN A 242 -12.85 14.84 -4.78
N ASP A 243 -12.06 15.35 -5.74
CA ASP A 243 -11.37 14.51 -6.69
C ASP A 243 -10.27 13.68 -5.99
N ALA A 244 -9.59 14.26 -4.99
CA ALA A 244 -8.63 13.55 -4.15
C ALA A 244 -9.28 12.39 -3.38
N LEU A 245 -10.46 12.62 -2.79
CA LEU A 245 -11.22 11.59 -2.09
C LEU A 245 -11.69 10.47 -3.03
N GLU A 246 -12.11 10.81 -4.25
CA GLU A 246 -12.49 9.84 -5.28
C GLU A 246 -11.31 8.91 -5.61
N VAL A 247 -10.11 9.46 -5.82
CA VAL A 247 -8.88 8.67 -6.05
C VAL A 247 -8.59 7.69 -4.91
N ILE A 248 -8.73 8.12 -3.67
CA ILE A 248 -8.52 7.24 -2.51
C ILE A 248 -9.57 6.11 -2.52
N ARG A 249 -10.83 6.42 -2.85
CA ARG A 249 -11.93 5.45 -2.88
C ARG A 249 -11.86 4.44 -4.04
N GLU A 250 -11.05 4.67 -5.06
CA GLU A 250 -10.78 3.67 -6.11
C GLU A 250 -10.26 2.34 -5.53
N THR A 251 -9.55 2.42 -4.40
CA THR A 251 -8.91 1.24 -3.79
C THR A 251 -9.39 0.90 -2.39
N VAL A 252 -9.92 1.87 -1.64
CA VAL A 252 -10.32 1.67 -0.25
C VAL A 252 -11.68 2.28 0.07
N PRO A 253 -12.63 1.53 0.68
CA PRO A 253 -13.93 2.05 1.07
C PRO A 253 -13.90 2.87 2.37
N PHE A 254 -12.77 2.88 3.11
CA PHE A 254 -12.60 3.52 4.42
C PHE A 254 -11.54 4.63 4.43
N PRO A 255 -11.66 5.68 3.59
CA PRO A 255 -10.65 6.75 3.53
C PRO A 255 -10.50 7.53 4.83
N HIS A 256 -11.59 7.84 5.53
CA HIS A 256 -11.55 8.62 6.77
C HIS A 256 -11.02 7.77 7.93
N THR A 257 -11.51 6.53 8.09
CA THR A 257 -10.97 5.57 9.06
C THR A 257 -9.46 5.40 8.88
N LEU A 258 -8.99 5.18 7.64
CA LEU A 258 -7.54 5.08 7.37
C LEU A 258 -6.79 6.40 7.59
N GLY A 259 -7.45 7.54 7.42
CA GLY A 259 -6.90 8.84 7.79
C GLY A 259 -6.63 8.97 9.29
N CYS A 260 -7.47 8.33 10.12
CA CYS A 260 -7.32 8.33 11.57
C CYS A 260 -6.31 7.30 12.08
N VAL A 261 -6.32 6.05 11.53
CA VAL A 261 -5.66 4.91 12.21
C VAL A 261 -4.66 4.13 11.36
N CYS A 262 -4.36 4.55 10.11
CA CYS A 262 -3.34 3.89 9.31
C CYS A 262 -1.96 4.10 9.95
N HIS A 263 -1.17 3.03 10.06
CA HIS A 263 0.22 3.08 10.54
C HIS A 263 1.20 3.65 9.50
N HIS A 264 0.73 4.09 8.35
CA HIS A 264 1.37 4.87 7.27
C HIS A 264 2.78 4.41 6.81
N PRO A 265 3.00 3.15 6.43
CA PRO A 265 4.32 2.68 5.97
C PRO A 265 4.82 3.44 4.72
N CYS A 266 3.92 4.13 4.03
CA CYS A 266 4.26 5.02 2.92
C CYS A 266 5.05 6.27 3.34
N GLU A 267 4.95 6.71 4.58
CA GLU A 267 5.71 7.84 5.14
C GLU A 267 7.12 7.41 5.50
N GLU A 268 7.32 6.20 6.05
CA GLU A 268 8.62 5.63 6.39
C GLU A 268 9.57 5.50 5.19
N VAL A 269 9.01 5.19 4.01
CA VAL A 269 9.77 5.08 2.75
C VAL A 269 9.77 6.35 1.91
N CYS A 270 9.24 7.43 2.44
CA CYS A 270 9.19 8.70 1.73
C CYS A 270 10.61 9.24 1.53
N ARG A 271 11.02 9.43 0.28
CA ARG A 271 12.37 9.93 -0.02
C ARG A 271 12.68 11.30 0.58
N ARG A 272 11.65 12.06 0.90
CA ARG A 272 11.81 13.33 1.59
C ARG A 272 12.43 13.16 3.00
N CYS A 273 12.30 12.00 3.64
CA CYS A 273 12.99 11.67 4.90
C CYS A 273 14.51 11.83 4.81
N GLU A 274 15.09 11.72 3.59
CA GLU A 274 16.53 11.91 3.38
C GLU A 274 16.95 13.40 3.44
N LEU A 275 15.99 14.31 3.47
CA LEU A 275 16.19 15.76 3.54
C LEU A 275 15.75 16.35 4.86
N ASN A 276 14.55 16.03 5.28
CA ASN A 276 13.92 16.52 6.51
C ASN A 276 12.81 15.55 6.97
N GLU A 277 11.55 15.94 6.92
CA GLU A 277 10.41 15.12 7.32
C GLU A 277 9.69 14.52 6.11
N PRO A 278 9.03 13.35 6.25
CA PRO A 278 8.19 12.79 5.22
C PRO A 278 7.00 13.70 4.91
N ILE A 279 6.39 13.51 3.74
CA ILE A 279 5.09 14.12 3.46
C ILE A 279 4.06 13.46 4.39
N SER A 280 3.25 14.25 5.10
CA SER A 280 2.21 13.78 6.03
C SER A 280 1.02 13.14 5.26
N ILE A 281 1.28 12.00 4.63
CA ILE A 281 0.38 11.32 3.68
C ILE A 281 -0.93 10.89 4.37
N ARG A 282 -0.82 10.36 5.61
CA ARG A 282 -1.98 9.97 6.43
C ARG A 282 -2.84 11.17 6.78
N ALA A 283 -2.23 12.26 7.24
CA ALA A 283 -2.94 13.47 7.61
C ALA A 283 -3.64 14.12 6.39
N LEU A 284 -2.98 14.16 5.23
CA LEU A 284 -3.58 14.65 3.98
C LEU A 284 -4.76 13.78 3.53
N LYS A 285 -4.69 12.46 3.70
CA LYS A 285 -5.82 11.56 3.44
C LYS A 285 -7.00 11.85 4.37
N ARG A 286 -6.73 12.05 5.67
CA ARG A 286 -7.74 12.45 6.65
C ARG A 286 -8.39 13.76 6.26
N PHE A 287 -7.60 14.77 5.94
CA PHE A 287 -8.09 16.09 5.50
C PHE A 287 -9.01 15.98 4.29
N ALA A 288 -8.64 15.21 3.25
CA ALA A 288 -9.51 15.00 2.08
C ALA A 288 -10.85 14.35 2.45
N ALA A 289 -10.83 13.38 3.38
CA ALA A 289 -12.03 12.70 3.86
C ALA A 289 -12.91 13.60 4.75
N GLU A 290 -12.33 14.51 5.52
CA GLU A 290 -13.06 15.51 6.31
C GLU A 290 -13.79 16.53 5.41
N LYS A 291 -13.30 16.77 4.19
CA LYS A 291 -13.94 17.63 3.18
C LYS A 291 -15.00 16.90 2.33
N ASP A 292 -15.36 15.65 2.66
CA ASP A 292 -16.35 14.87 1.92
C ASP A 292 -17.72 15.56 1.87
N ASN A 293 -18.18 15.90 0.66
CA ASN A 293 -19.52 16.44 0.40
C ASN A 293 -20.48 15.42 -0.24
N GLY A 294 -20.05 14.17 -0.38
CA GLY A 294 -20.86 13.08 -0.92
C GLY A 294 -20.90 12.97 -2.44
N ARG A 295 -20.23 13.85 -3.20
CA ARG A 295 -20.25 13.86 -4.68
C ARG A 295 -19.87 12.50 -5.29
N TRP A 296 -18.90 11.81 -4.72
CA TRP A 296 -18.42 10.52 -5.19
C TRP A 296 -19.51 9.43 -5.21
N ARG A 297 -20.53 9.51 -4.34
CA ARG A 297 -21.62 8.52 -4.23
C ARG A 297 -22.37 8.35 -5.55
N SER A 298 -22.61 9.46 -6.27
CA SER A 298 -23.27 9.43 -7.59
C SER A 298 -22.41 8.84 -8.70
N LYS A 299 -21.09 8.69 -8.46
CA LYS A 299 -20.14 8.14 -9.43
C LYS A 299 -19.84 6.66 -9.22
N VAL A 300 -20.31 6.06 -8.12
CA VAL A 300 -20.15 4.62 -7.88
C VAL A 300 -20.91 3.84 -8.94
N LYS A 301 -20.17 3.11 -9.75
CA LYS A 301 -20.75 2.24 -10.77
C LYS A 301 -20.97 0.86 -10.19
N ILE A 302 -22.19 0.37 -10.29
CA ILE A 302 -22.54 -0.99 -9.92
C ILE A 302 -22.83 -1.74 -11.22
N ALA A 303 -22.11 -2.85 -11.44
CA ALA A 303 -22.35 -3.70 -12.59
C ALA A 303 -23.76 -4.33 -12.54
N PRO A 304 -24.33 -4.74 -13.69
CA PRO A 304 -25.59 -5.47 -13.74
C PRO A 304 -25.58 -6.68 -12.80
N ASP A 305 -26.75 -7.04 -12.28
CA ASP A 305 -26.88 -8.17 -11.36
C ASP A 305 -26.36 -9.46 -12.01
N SER A 306 -25.40 -10.10 -11.38
CA SER A 306 -24.79 -11.35 -11.83
C SER A 306 -25.63 -12.59 -11.52
N GLY A 307 -26.71 -12.45 -10.75
CA GLY A 307 -27.48 -13.57 -10.18
C GLY A 307 -26.73 -14.39 -9.13
N LYS A 308 -25.49 -14.00 -8.76
CA LYS A 308 -24.67 -14.73 -7.79
C LYS A 308 -24.80 -14.14 -6.40
N LYS A 309 -24.96 -15.01 -5.41
CA LYS A 309 -25.05 -14.65 -3.99
C LYS A 309 -23.73 -14.99 -3.28
N VAL A 310 -23.17 -14.06 -2.54
CA VAL A 310 -21.96 -14.27 -1.75
C VAL A 310 -22.25 -13.99 -0.28
N ALA A 311 -21.89 -14.94 0.59
CA ALA A 311 -21.91 -14.77 2.04
C ALA A 311 -20.54 -14.32 2.53
N ILE A 312 -20.52 -13.34 3.43
CA ILE A 312 -19.30 -12.90 4.11
C ILE A 312 -19.50 -13.11 5.61
N VAL A 313 -18.57 -13.79 6.26
CA VAL A 313 -18.62 -14.09 7.70
C VAL A 313 -17.61 -13.19 8.41
N GLY A 314 -18.13 -12.18 9.12
CA GLY A 314 -17.39 -11.13 9.79
C GLY A 314 -17.46 -9.77 9.10
N ALA A 315 -17.94 -8.76 9.82
CA ALA A 315 -18.06 -7.37 9.38
C ALA A 315 -16.86 -6.50 9.82
N GLY A 316 -15.65 -7.07 9.80
CA GLY A 316 -14.40 -6.33 9.97
C GLY A 316 -13.94 -5.66 8.67
N PRO A 317 -12.76 -4.97 8.66
CA PRO A 317 -12.27 -4.24 7.50
C PRO A 317 -12.12 -5.12 6.25
N ALA A 318 -11.67 -6.38 6.38
CA ALA A 318 -11.56 -7.31 5.26
C ALA A 318 -12.93 -7.68 4.68
N GLY A 319 -13.88 -8.07 5.55
CA GLY A 319 -15.23 -8.48 5.14
C GLY A 319 -16.01 -7.35 4.48
N LEU A 320 -16.01 -6.17 5.10
CA LEU A 320 -16.71 -4.99 4.57
C LEU A 320 -16.09 -4.49 3.26
N THR A 321 -14.76 -4.57 3.09
CA THR A 321 -14.10 -4.24 1.83
C THR A 321 -14.46 -5.24 0.74
N ALA A 322 -14.45 -6.54 1.03
CA ALA A 322 -14.89 -7.55 0.08
C ALA A 322 -16.36 -7.34 -0.32
N ALA A 323 -17.22 -6.98 0.65
CA ALA A 323 -18.62 -6.68 0.40
C ALA A 323 -18.80 -5.51 -0.57
N TRP A 324 -18.05 -4.43 -0.37
CA TRP A 324 -18.06 -3.26 -1.24
C TRP A 324 -17.72 -3.67 -2.69
N PHE A 325 -16.56 -4.27 -2.90
CA PHE A 325 -16.10 -4.60 -4.26
C PHE A 325 -16.92 -5.70 -4.93
N LEU A 326 -17.38 -6.72 -4.20
CA LEU A 326 -18.29 -7.73 -4.76
C LEU A 326 -19.62 -7.12 -5.19
N ARG A 327 -20.14 -6.15 -4.43
CA ARG A 327 -21.38 -5.47 -4.80
C ARG A 327 -21.19 -4.58 -6.02
N THR A 328 -20.07 -3.87 -6.14
CA THR A 328 -19.77 -3.09 -7.35
C THR A 328 -19.60 -3.98 -8.59
N LEU A 329 -19.14 -5.22 -8.42
CA LEU A 329 -19.08 -6.23 -9.48
C LEU A 329 -20.44 -6.88 -9.81
N GLY A 330 -21.55 -6.45 -9.18
CA GLY A 330 -22.90 -6.91 -9.47
C GLY A 330 -23.37 -8.12 -8.66
N HIS A 331 -22.61 -8.59 -7.67
CA HIS A 331 -23.04 -9.72 -6.83
C HIS A 331 -24.03 -9.29 -5.74
N LEU A 332 -24.89 -10.22 -5.32
CA LEU A 332 -25.76 -10.06 -4.15
C LEU A 332 -24.98 -10.46 -2.89
N VAL A 333 -24.65 -9.49 -2.06
CA VAL A 333 -23.76 -9.69 -0.89
C VAL A 333 -24.54 -9.61 0.40
N THR A 334 -24.34 -10.61 1.28
CA THR A 334 -24.82 -10.59 2.67
C THR A 334 -23.65 -10.81 3.61
N VAL A 335 -23.45 -9.89 4.53
CA VAL A 335 -22.46 -9.96 5.61
C VAL A 335 -23.14 -10.43 6.87
N PHE A 336 -22.58 -11.45 7.52
CA PHE A 336 -23.04 -11.99 8.81
C PHE A 336 -22.06 -11.56 9.90
N GLU A 337 -22.55 -10.85 10.89
CA GLU A 337 -21.76 -10.37 12.03
C GLU A 337 -22.33 -10.92 13.34
N ALA A 338 -21.46 -11.52 14.15
CA ALA A 338 -21.85 -12.09 15.42
C ALA A 338 -22.17 -11.04 16.50
N LEU A 339 -21.54 -9.86 16.38
CA LEU A 339 -21.70 -8.76 17.33
C LEU A 339 -22.92 -7.88 16.99
N PRO A 340 -23.37 -7.04 17.96
CA PRO A 340 -24.48 -6.13 17.75
C PRO A 340 -24.14 -4.93 16.86
N ALA A 341 -22.87 -4.77 16.45
CA ALA A 341 -22.43 -3.69 15.59
C ALA A 341 -21.30 -4.13 14.65
N ALA A 342 -21.37 -3.66 13.40
CA ALA A 342 -20.34 -3.89 12.39
C ALA A 342 -19.09 -3.03 12.62
N GLY A 343 -17.95 -3.46 12.07
CA GLY A 343 -16.66 -2.75 12.12
C GLY A 343 -15.50 -3.62 12.60
N GLY A 344 -15.79 -4.81 13.20
CA GLY A 344 -14.75 -5.70 13.72
C GLY A 344 -13.78 -4.98 14.67
N MET A 345 -12.47 -5.21 14.53
CA MET A 345 -11.45 -4.58 15.37
C MET A 345 -11.38 -3.05 15.24
N MET A 346 -11.84 -2.45 14.13
CA MET A 346 -11.97 -0.99 14.04
C MET A 346 -12.98 -0.44 15.07
N ARG A 347 -13.96 -1.24 15.46
CA ARG A 347 -14.96 -0.87 16.49
C ARG A 347 -14.59 -1.36 17.87
N THR A 348 -14.18 -2.63 17.97
CA THR A 348 -14.00 -3.28 19.28
C THR A 348 -12.60 -3.11 19.84
N GLY A 349 -11.58 -2.99 19.00
CA GLY A 349 -10.18 -2.88 19.42
C GLY A 349 -9.67 -1.44 19.46
N ILE A 350 -9.99 -0.62 18.45
CA ILE A 350 -9.48 0.75 18.37
C ILE A 350 -10.34 1.68 19.25
N PRO A 351 -9.74 2.44 20.18
CA PRO A 351 -10.47 3.38 21.04
C PRO A 351 -11.20 4.49 20.27
N GLU A 352 -12.32 4.96 20.84
CA GLU A 352 -13.14 6.00 20.20
C GLU A 352 -12.41 7.34 20.03
N TYR A 353 -11.45 7.67 20.91
CA TYR A 353 -10.66 8.89 20.79
C TYR A 353 -9.68 8.86 19.59
N ARG A 354 -9.27 7.65 19.13
CA ARG A 354 -8.47 7.47 17.90
C ARG A 354 -9.34 7.34 16.65
N LEU A 355 -10.47 6.61 16.75
CA LEU A 355 -11.43 6.41 15.67
C LEU A 355 -12.84 6.74 16.14
N PRO A 356 -13.31 7.98 15.97
CA PRO A 356 -14.66 8.39 16.33
C PRO A 356 -15.72 7.51 15.65
N ARG A 357 -16.71 7.04 16.43
CA ARG A 357 -17.70 6.05 15.96
C ARG A 357 -18.58 6.57 14.82
N ASN A 358 -18.90 7.86 14.83
CA ASN A 358 -19.64 8.49 13.74
C ASN A 358 -18.92 8.42 12.38
N ILE A 359 -17.58 8.42 12.37
CA ILE A 359 -16.77 8.26 11.15
C ILE A 359 -16.94 6.84 10.61
N LEU A 360 -16.71 5.84 11.47
CA LEU A 360 -16.82 4.44 11.10
C LEU A 360 -18.24 4.08 10.66
N ASP A 361 -19.25 4.54 11.39
CA ASP A 361 -20.67 4.28 11.10
C ASP A 361 -21.08 4.85 9.75
N ARG A 362 -20.61 6.06 9.42
CA ARG A 362 -20.86 6.69 8.12
C ARG A 362 -20.26 5.88 6.97
N GLU A 363 -19.02 5.42 7.09
CA GLU A 363 -18.36 4.63 6.06
C GLU A 363 -18.98 3.23 5.90
N ILE A 364 -19.44 2.61 7.01
CA ILE A 364 -20.21 1.37 6.95
C ILE A 364 -21.57 1.61 6.28
N LYS A 365 -22.22 2.72 6.59
CA LYS A 365 -23.51 3.09 5.96
C LYS A 365 -23.37 3.30 4.44
N ASP A 366 -22.25 3.83 3.98
CA ASP A 366 -21.95 3.93 2.55
C ASP A 366 -21.90 2.55 1.87
N ILE A 367 -21.40 1.53 2.56
CA ILE A 367 -21.37 0.14 2.06
C ILE A 367 -22.79 -0.45 2.02
N GLU A 368 -23.62 -0.20 3.02
CA GLU A 368 -25.04 -0.60 2.98
C GLU A 368 -25.82 0.08 1.85
N ASN A 369 -25.57 1.39 1.65
CA ASN A 369 -26.29 2.20 0.67
C ASN A 369 -26.08 1.73 -0.79
N ILE A 370 -25.01 1.03 -1.11
CA ILE A 370 -24.83 0.41 -2.44
C ILE A 370 -25.53 -0.94 -2.56
N GLY A 371 -26.27 -1.41 -1.53
CA GLY A 371 -27.08 -2.61 -1.55
C GLY A 371 -26.47 -3.84 -0.89
N VAL A 372 -25.43 -3.68 -0.08
CA VAL A 372 -24.91 -4.74 0.79
C VAL A 372 -25.85 -4.94 1.99
N LYS A 373 -26.22 -6.19 2.27
CA LYS A 373 -27.02 -6.55 3.46
C LYS A 373 -26.10 -6.93 4.61
N ILE A 374 -26.18 -6.25 5.74
CA ILE A 374 -25.45 -6.58 6.96
C ILE A 374 -26.44 -7.13 7.99
N LYS A 375 -26.20 -8.37 8.44
CA LYS A 375 -26.98 -9.05 9.49
C LYS A 375 -26.16 -9.06 10.78
N LEU A 376 -26.54 -8.23 11.72
CA LEU A 376 -25.95 -8.18 13.07
C LEU A 376 -26.53 -9.30 13.96
N ASN A 377 -25.86 -9.60 15.08
CA ASN A 377 -26.25 -10.66 16.01
C ASN A 377 -26.50 -12.01 15.29
N SER A 378 -25.74 -12.26 14.24
CA SER A 378 -25.94 -13.38 13.33
C SER A 378 -24.68 -14.22 13.22
N LYS A 379 -24.36 -14.93 14.31
CA LYS A 379 -23.24 -15.87 14.35
C LYS A 379 -23.48 -17.03 13.38
N VAL A 380 -22.53 -17.26 12.49
CA VAL A 380 -22.55 -18.39 11.56
C VAL A 380 -21.98 -19.62 12.26
N GLU A 381 -22.78 -20.68 12.35
CA GLU A 381 -22.40 -21.94 13.00
C GLU A 381 -22.14 -23.08 12.01
N SER A 382 -22.58 -22.95 10.75
CA SER A 382 -22.37 -23.94 9.72
C SER A 382 -22.27 -23.27 8.35
N LEU A 383 -21.28 -23.67 7.57
CA LEU A 383 -21.10 -23.20 6.18
C LEU A 383 -22.07 -23.92 5.25
N GLU A 384 -22.46 -25.16 5.53
CA GLU A 384 -23.47 -25.92 4.79
C GLU A 384 -24.78 -25.16 4.72
N LYS A 385 -25.24 -24.67 5.89
CA LYS A 385 -26.49 -23.87 5.96
C LYS A 385 -26.45 -22.64 5.04
N LEU A 386 -25.28 -22.03 4.81
CA LEU A 386 -25.14 -20.92 3.87
C LEU A 386 -25.30 -21.39 2.41
N PHE A 387 -24.67 -22.50 2.04
CA PHE A 387 -24.83 -23.08 0.71
C PHE A 387 -26.26 -23.52 0.45
N ASP A 388 -26.94 -24.14 1.44
CA ASP A 388 -28.34 -24.54 1.37
C ASP A 388 -29.29 -23.33 1.19
N GLN A 389 -28.92 -22.15 1.69
CA GLN A 389 -29.62 -20.89 1.46
C GLN A 389 -29.34 -20.29 0.06
N GLY A 390 -28.56 -20.98 -0.77
CA GLY A 390 -28.27 -20.61 -2.15
C GLY A 390 -27.12 -19.61 -2.30
N PHE A 391 -26.24 -19.48 -1.32
CA PHE A 391 -24.99 -18.76 -1.52
C PHE A 391 -24.04 -19.58 -2.40
N HIS A 392 -23.39 -18.92 -3.36
CA HIS A 392 -22.51 -19.57 -4.34
C HIS A 392 -21.05 -19.56 -3.90
N ALA A 393 -20.68 -18.65 -3.02
CA ALA A 393 -19.36 -18.54 -2.41
C ALA A 393 -19.47 -17.96 -0.99
N VAL A 394 -18.50 -18.30 -0.14
CA VAL A 394 -18.39 -17.82 1.22
C VAL A 394 -17.00 -17.21 1.42
N PHE A 395 -16.95 -16.02 2.02
CA PHE A 395 -15.69 -15.39 2.44
C PHE A 395 -15.60 -15.35 3.96
N LEU A 396 -14.58 -16.00 4.52
CA LEU A 396 -14.30 -16.02 5.96
C LEU A 396 -13.36 -14.87 6.32
N ALA A 397 -13.87 -13.88 7.05
CA ALA A 397 -13.17 -12.67 7.49
C ALA A 397 -13.28 -12.48 9.01
N LEU A 398 -13.07 -13.58 9.78
CA LEU A 398 -13.32 -13.67 11.22
C LEU A 398 -12.34 -12.85 12.07
N GLY A 399 -11.17 -12.50 11.50
CA GLY A 399 -10.12 -11.77 12.20
C GLY A 399 -9.41 -12.58 13.29
N ALA A 400 -8.84 -11.88 14.27
CA ALA A 400 -8.16 -12.45 15.43
C ALA A 400 -8.73 -11.82 16.73
N PRO A 401 -9.94 -12.20 17.15
CA PRO A 401 -10.69 -11.51 18.21
C PRO A 401 -10.27 -11.87 19.65
N ASN A 402 -9.39 -12.84 19.85
CA ASN A 402 -9.00 -13.31 21.17
C ASN A 402 -7.61 -12.81 21.56
N GLY A 403 -7.39 -12.49 22.84
CA GLY A 403 -6.06 -12.23 23.38
C GLY A 403 -5.23 -13.51 23.55
N THR A 404 -3.91 -13.35 23.53
CA THR A 404 -2.97 -14.46 23.77
C THR A 404 -2.63 -14.52 25.26
N LYS A 405 -2.67 -15.73 25.85
CA LYS A 405 -2.26 -15.98 27.24
C LYS A 405 -0.75 -15.82 27.39
N MET A 406 -0.32 -15.40 28.59
CA MET A 406 1.10 -15.22 28.91
C MET A 406 1.84 -16.55 29.13
N GLY A 407 1.12 -17.63 29.49
CA GLY A 407 1.69 -18.94 29.78
C GLY A 407 2.41 -19.00 31.13
N ILE A 408 1.97 -18.19 32.08
CA ILE A 408 2.56 -18.15 33.44
C ILE A 408 1.64 -18.77 34.49
N PRO A 409 2.19 -19.38 35.54
CA PRO A 409 1.38 -19.92 36.63
C PRO A 409 0.50 -18.85 37.27
N GLY A 410 -0.77 -19.17 37.49
CA GLY A 410 -1.75 -18.29 38.14
C GLY A 410 -2.42 -17.28 37.23
N GLU A 411 -2.14 -17.29 35.90
CA GLU A 411 -2.79 -16.36 34.94
C GLU A 411 -4.31 -16.59 34.76
N ASP A 412 -4.85 -17.70 35.26
CA ASP A 412 -6.30 -17.98 35.23
C ASP A 412 -7.07 -17.28 36.38
N ASP A 413 -6.40 -16.51 37.25
CA ASP A 413 -7.06 -15.67 38.26
C ASP A 413 -8.01 -14.67 37.53
N PRO A 414 -9.28 -14.54 38.01
CA PRO A 414 -10.26 -13.66 37.33
C PRO A 414 -9.86 -12.18 37.32
N ARG A 415 -8.83 -11.79 38.03
CA ARG A 415 -8.24 -10.44 38.01
C ARG A 415 -7.20 -10.26 36.90
N VAL A 416 -6.82 -11.34 36.20
CA VAL A 416 -5.98 -11.32 35.02
C VAL A 416 -6.90 -11.26 33.79
N LEU A 417 -6.82 -10.17 33.04
CA LEU A 417 -7.70 -9.91 31.90
C LEU A 417 -6.87 -9.90 30.60
N ASP A 418 -7.49 -10.20 29.48
CA ASP A 418 -6.86 -9.96 28.18
C ASP A 418 -7.19 -8.56 27.64
N GLY A 419 -6.21 -7.91 26.99
CA GLY A 419 -6.33 -6.53 26.53
C GLY A 419 -7.41 -6.32 25.49
N ILE A 420 -7.67 -7.32 24.61
CA ILE A 420 -8.70 -7.22 23.59
C ILE A 420 -10.10 -7.25 24.20
N SER A 421 -10.33 -8.11 25.19
CA SER A 421 -11.60 -8.16 25.94
C SER A 421 -11.85 -6.87 26.71
N VAL A 422 -10.81 -6.28 27.31
CA VAL A 422 -10.89 -4.98 27.98
C VAL A 422 -11.28 -3.87 27.00
N LEU A 423 -10.57 -3.76 25.88
CA LEU A 423 -10.91 -2.75 24.85
C LEU A 423 -12.31 -2.95 24.27
N LYS A 424 -12.69 -4.21 24.02
CA LYS A 424 -14.03 -4.55 23.53
C LYS A 424 -15.11 -4.10 24.50
N ALA A 425 -14.96 -4.39 25.79
CA ALA A 425 -15.91 -3.98 26.83
C ALA A 425 -16.04 -2.44 26.89
N ILE A 426 -14.91 -1.72 26.92
CA ILE A 426 -14.90 -0.26 26.94
C ILE A 426 -15.57 0.31 25.69
N ASN A 427 -15.21 -0.19 24.52
CA ASN A 427 -15.67 0.31 23.22
C ASN A 427 -17.15 -0.01 22.93
N LEU A 428 -17.68 -1.11 23.49
CA LEU A 428 -19.11 -1.45 23.42
C LEU A 428 -19.91 -0.86 24.59
N LYS A 429 -19.24 -0.12 25.48
CA LYS A 429 -19.85 0.52 26.68
C LYS A 429 -20.40 -0.49 27.68
N ASP A 430 -19.81 -1.69 27.72
CA ASP A 430 -20.10 -2.68 28.75
C ASP A 430 -19.48 -2.23 30.08
N LYS A 431 -20.11 -2.61 31.18
CA LYS A 431 -19.56 -2.34 32.53
C LYS A 431 -18.31 -3.17 32.76
N ILE A 432 -17.19 -2.51 33.03
CA ILE A 432 -15.94 -3.15 33.41
C ILE A 432 -15.34 -2.45 34.64
N ASP A 433 -14.91 -3.24 35.63
CA ASP A 433 -14.20 -2.74 36.80
C ASP A 433 -12.72 -3.13 36.73
N LEU A 434 -11.86 -2.14 36.52
CA LEU A 434 -10.41 -2.32 36.45
C LEU A 434 -9.72 -2.00 37.81
N GLY A 435 -10.47 -1.53 38.81
CA GLY A 435 -9.89 -1.06 40.08
C GLY A 435 -9.21 0.31 39.95
N ARG A 436 -8.25 0.58 40.84
CA ARG A 436 -7.55 1.86 40.94
C ARG A 436 -6.13 1.83 40.39
N GLU A 437 -5.47 0.68 40.48
CA GLU A 437 -4.08 0.48 40.07
C GLU A 437 -3.97 -0.79 39.22
N ILE A 438 -3.47 -0.66 38.00
CA ILE A 438 -3.36 -1.79 37.08
C ILE A 438 -1.95 -1.91 36.47
N ALA A 439 -1.61 -3.15 36.09
CA ALA A 439 -0.45 -3.38 35.22
C ALA A 439 -0.91 -3.91 33.86
N VAL A 440 -0.30 -3.39 32.79
CA VAL A 440 -0.53 -3.82 31.40
C VAL A 440 0.75 -4.46 30.88
N VAL A 441 0.68 -5.72 30.46
CA VAL A 441 1.84 -6.47 29.95
C VAL A 441 1.85 -6.37 28.43
N GLY A 442 2.88 -5.77 27.87
CA GLY A 442 3.05 -5.62 26.42
C GLY A 442 3.63 -4.27 26.03
N GLY A 443 4.01 -4.13 24.76
CA GLY A 443 4.59 -2.89 24.19
C GLY A 443 4.08 -2.57 22.79
N GLY A 444 2.98 -3.22 22.34
CA GLY A 444 2.33 -2.93 21.05
C GLY A 444 1.16 -1.95 21.20
N ASN A 445 0.58 -1.55 20.07
CA ASN A 445 -0.54 -0.59 20.03
C ASN A 445 -1.71 -1.00 20.95
N VAL A 446 -2.02 -2.31 21.06
CA VAL A 446 -3.08 -2.80 21.97
C VAL A 446 -2.75 -2.46 23.42
N ALA A 447 -1.48 -2.63 23.85
CA ALA A 447 -1.07 -2.33 25.23
C ALA A 447 -1.17 -0.83 25.53
N ILE A 448 -0.75 0.01 24.60
CA ILE A 448 -0.89 1.49 24.67
C ILE A 448 -2.37 1.87 24.74
N ASP A 449 -3.20 1.32 23.84
CA ASP A 449 -4.63 1.63 23.79
C ASP A 449 -5.35 1.21 25.09
N VAL A 450 -5.03 0.02 25.65
CA VAL A 450 -5.56 -0.44 26.95
C VAL A 450 -5.15 0.51 28.06
N ALA A 451 -3.87 0.86 28.14
CA ALA A 451 -3.34 1.74 29.20
C ALA A 451 -3.99 3.12 29.18
N ARG A 452 -4.09 3.73 28.00
CA ARG A 452 -4.72 5.04 27.80
C ARG A 452 -6.24 5.01 28.03
N CYS A 453 -6.92 3.94 27.60
CA CYS A 453 -8.35 3.76 27.89
C CYS A 453 -8.61 3.60 29.40
N ALA A 454 -7.77 2.85 30.11
CA ALA A 454 -7.91 2.65 31.55
C ALA A 454 -7.86 3.98 32.33
N LEU A 455 -6.93 4.88 32.00
CA LEU A 455 -6.90 6.24 32.58
C LEU A 455 -8.21 7.00 32.31
N ARG A 456 -8.74 6.94 31.09
CA ARG A 456 -9.97 7.65 30.69
C ARG A 456 -11.21 7.16 31.42
N ILE A 457 -11.26 5.90 31.82
CA ILE A 457 -12.39 5.36 32.64
C ILE A 457 -12.17 5.49 34.14
N GLY A 458 -11.07 6.14 34.60
CA GLY A 458 -10.88 6.54 35.98
C GLY A 458 -9.87 5.72 36.80
N VAL A 459 -9.12 4.81 36.21
CA VAL A 459 -7.98 4.16 36.83
C VAL A 459 -6.95 5.22 37.22
N LYS A 460 -6.40 5.15 38.44
CA LYS A 460 -5.52 6.19 38.99
C LYS A 460 -4.05 5.98 38.67
N LYS A 461 -3.62 4.71 38.61
CA LYS A 461 -2.25 4.35 38.28
C LYS A 461 -2.23 3.23 37.28
N VAL A 462 -1.52 3.47 36.15
CA VAL A 462 -1.32 2.50 35.08
C VAL A 462 0.17 2.32 34.88
N THR A 463 0.67 1.08 35.07
CA THR A 463 2.06 0.72 34.84
C THR A 463 2.12 -0.29 33.68
N MET A 464 2.84 0.01 32.64
CA MET A 464 3.12 -0.96 31.57
C MET A 464 4.38 -1.77 31.91
N LEU A 465 4.32 -3.08 31.75
CA LEU A 465 5.45 -4.00 31.94
C LEU A 465 5.90 -4.47 30.56
N TYR A 466 7.10 -4.06 30.15
CA TYR A 466 7.63 -4.42 28.85
C TYR A 466 9.01 -5.09 28.94
N ARG A 467 9.12 -6.27 28.31
CA ARG A 467 10.31 -7.14 28.45
C ARG A 467 11.55 -6.70 27.67
N ARG A 468 11.44 -5.63 26.85
CA ARG A 468 12.53 -5.01 26.08
C ARG A 468 12.67 -3.54 26.43
N THR A 469 13.47 -2.79 25.65
CA THR A 469 13.59 -1.33 25.78
C THR A 469 12.61 -0.60 24.87
N ARG A 470 12.62 0.73 24.90
CA ARG A 470 11.75 1.57 24.06
C ARG A 470 11.98 1.28 22.57
N ASP A 471 13.23 1.13 22.16
CA ASP A 471 13.61 0.98 20.74
C ASP A 471 13.01 -0.29 20.10
N GLU A 472 12.70 -1.31 20.90
CA GLU A 472 12.06 -2.53 20.42
C GLU A 472 10.53 -2.54 20.60
N MET A 473 9.93 -1.44 21.05
CA MET A 473 8.46 -1.37 21.12
C MET A 473 7.85 -1.34 19.73
N PRO A 474 6.90 -2.23 19.41
CA PRO A 474 6.24 -2.23 18.11
C PRO A 474 5.08 -1.23 17.99
N ALA A 475 4.77 -0.49 19.07
CA ALA A 475 3.80 0.61 19.03
C ALA A 475 4.40 1.83 18.31
N ASN A 476 3.56 2.69 17.75
CA ASN A 476 4.01 3.94 17.13
C ASN A 476 4.64 4.87 18.18
N ASP A 477 5.73 5.53 17.84
CA ASP A 477 6.45 6.45 18.73
C ASP A 477 5.54 7.57 19.25
N GLU A 478 4.70 8.16 18.39
CA GLU A 478 3.70 9.18 18.76
C GLU A 478 2.74 8.64 19.85
N ASP A 479 2.23 7.41 19.69
CA ASP A 479 1.31 6.80 20.65
C ASP A 479 2.01 6.50 22.00
N ILE A 480 3.29 6.12 21.97
CA ILE A 480 4.11 5.90 23.19
C ILE A 480 4.33 7.23 23.92
N GLU A 481 4.72 8.28 23.21
CA GLU A 481 4.94 9.61 23.79
C GLU A 481 3.66 10.18 24.39
N GLU A 482 2.55 10.08 23.70
CA GLU A 482 1.25 10.50 24.24
C GLU A 482 0.87 9.72 25.49
N ALA A 483 1.13 8.40 25.54
CA ALA A 483 0.87 7.60 26.73
C ALA A 483 1.69 8.05 27.94
N MET A 484 2.98 8.33 27.74
CA MET A 484 3.85 8.85 28.79
C MET A 484 3.42 10.25 29.24
N ASN A 485 3.06 11.13 28.32
CA ASN A 485 2.55 12.47 28.63
C ASN A 485 1.23 12.45 29.40
N GLU A 486 0.41 11.41 29.22
CA GLU A 486 -0.82 11.17 29.99
C GLU A 486 -0.54 10.58 31.39
N GLY A 487 0.73 10.32 31.75
CA GLY A 487 1.14 9.85 33.07
C GLY A 487 1.20 8.32 33.20
N ILE A 488 1.24 7.57 32.08
CA ILE A 488 1.46 6.12 32.10
C ILE A 488 2.94 5.83 32.35
N GLU A 489 3.21 5.05 33.39
CA GLU A 489 4.57 4.59 33.71
C GLU A 489 4.91 3.36 32.85
N ILE A 490 6.07 3.36 32.17
CA ILE A 490 6.55 2.20 31.43
C ILE A 490 7.78 1.61 32.11
N SER A 491 7.64 0.40 32.65
CA SER A 491 8.73 -0.37 33.23
C SER A 491 9.37 -1.25 32.16
N TYR A 492 10.48 -0.78 31.60
CA TYR A 492 11.26 -1.51 30.62
C TYR A 492 12.08 -2.63 31.23
N LEU A 493 12.41 -3.63 30.43
CA LEU A 493 13.18 -4.80 30.82
C LEU A 493 12.57 -5.56 32.01
N VAL A 494 11.24 -5.69 32.02
CA VAL A 494 10.46 -6.37 33.03
C VAL A 494 9.49 -7.36 32.38
N ALA A 495 9.43 -8.57 32.92
CA ALA A 495 8.45 -9.58 32.53
C ALA A 495 7.79 -10.23 33.75
N PRO A 496 6.48 -10.47 33.75
CA PRO A 496 5.82 -11.26 34.78
C PRO A 496 6.24 -12.73 34.63
N GLN A 497 6.43 -13.42 35.77
CA GLN A 497 6.76 -14.85 35.83
C GLN A 497 5.64 -15.69 36.47
N LYS A 498 4.92 -15.12 37.40
CA LYS A 498 3.88 -15.85 38.18
C LYS A 498 2.90 -14.87 38.78
N VAL A 499 1.66 -15.27 38.82
CA VAL A 499 0.61 -14.60 39.59
C VAL A 499 0.40 -15.39 40.89
N LEU A 500 0.52 -14.72 42.02
CA LEU A 500 0.39 -15.33 43.32
C LEU A 500 -1.07 -15.25 43.80
N PRO A 501 -1.67 -16.37 44.23
CA PRO A 501 -3.04 -16.37 44.71
C PRO A 501 -3.17 -15.68 46.07
N GLY A 502 -4.33 -15.11 46.35
CA GLY A 502 -4.67 -14.52 47.64
C GLY A 502 -4.47 -13.01 47.70
N GLY A 503 -4.82 -12.43 48.87
CA GLY A 503 -4.70 -10.99 49.09
C GLY A 503 -5.83 -10.13 48.49
N LYS A 504 -5.91 -8.90 48.99
CA LYS A 504 -6.87 -7.89 48.52
C LYS A 504 -6.46 -7.36 47.13
N LYS A 505 -5.16 -7.22 46.90
CA LYS A 505 -4.56 -6.92 45.57
C LYS A 505 -3.97 -8.19 44.95
N LEU A 506 -3.79 -8.18 43.65
CA LEU A 506 -3.10 -9.22 42.92
C LEU A 506 -1.60 -8.99 43.04
N SER A 507 -0.87 -9.99 43.54
CA SER A 507 0.58 -9.96 43.64
C SER A 507 1.17 -10.66 42.42
N VAL A 508 1.93 -9.93 41.62
CA VAL A 508 2.58 -10.41 40.38
C VAL A 508 4.08 -10.48 40.62
N GLU A 509 4.63 -11.68 40.60
CA GLU A 509 6.08 -11.88 40.62
C GLU A 509 6.65 -11.54 39.24
N CYS A 510 7.54 -10.57 39.21
CA CYS A 510 8.20 -10.08 38.01
C CYS A 510 9.70 -10.32 38.08
N ILE A 511 10.35 -10.40 36.93
CA ILE A 511 11.79 -10.53 36.82
C ILE A 511 12.36 -9.47 35.89
N ARG A 512 13.60 -9.04 36.18
CA ARG A 512 14.36 -8.16 35.29
C ARG A 512 14.90 -8.93 34.11
N MET A 513 14.93 -8.26 32.95
CA MET A 513 15.40 -8.82 31.70
C MET A 513 16.69 -8.13 31.23
N LYS A 514 17.46 -8.82 30.40
CA LYS A 514 18.57 -8.25 29.61
C LYS A 514 18.36 -8.58 28.15
N LEU A 515 18.84 -7.73 27.28
CA LEU A 515 18.79 -7.94 25.83
C LEU A 515 20.02 -8.74 25.36
N GLY A 516 19.82 -9.62 24.40
CA GLY A 516 20.84 -10.40 23.71
C GLY A 516 20.74 -10.21 22.20
N GLU A 517 21.29 -11.16 21.44
CA GLU A 517 21.25 -11.13 19.97
C GLU A 517 19.83 -11.04 19.41
N PRO A 518 19.63 -10.42 18.25
CA PRO A 518 18.32 -10.29 17.60
C PRO A 518 17.63 -11.65 17.39
N ASP A 519 16.33 -11.68 17.59
CA ASP A 519 15.46 -12.82 17.24
C ASP A 519 15.07 -12.81 15.75
N SER A 520 14.22 -13.76 15.33
CA SER A 520 13.72 -13.87 13.95
C SER A 520 12.91 -12.66 13.48
N SER A 521 12.51 -11.76 14.38
CA SER A 521 11.83 -10.49 14.06
C SER A 521 12.81 -9.32 13.90
N GLY A 522 14.11 -9.56 14.04
CA GLY A 522 15.16 -8.54 14.00
C GLY A 522 15.29 -7.71 15.28
N ARG A 523 14.51 -8.01 16.34
CA ARG A 523 14.55 -7.30 17.63
C ARG A 523 15.39 -8.05 18.64
N ALA A 524 16.12 -7.32 19.50
CA ALA A 524 16.94 -7.90 20.54
C ALA A 524 16.15 -8.86 21.44
N ARG A 525 16.67 -10.09 21.62
CA ARG A 525 16.00 -11.17 22.37
C ARG A 525 16.10 -10.92 23.88
N PRO A 526 14.97 -10.81 24.61
CA PRO A 526 15.00 -10.65 26.05
C PRO A 526 15.30 -11.98 26.75
N SER A 527 16.18 -11.96 27.75
CA SER A 527 16.50 -13.10 28.60
C SER A 527 16.43 -12.68 30.09
N PRO A 528 15.92 -13.55 30.99
CA PRO A 528 15.77 -13.21 32.39
C PRO A 528 17.13 -13.11 33.12
N ILE A 529 17.24 -12.20 34.08
CA ILE A 529 18.37 -12.07 35.00
C ILE A 529 18.06 -12.89 36.25
N ALA A 530 18.78 -13.98 36.48
CA ALA A 530 18.57 -14.82 37.65
C ALA A 530 18.70 -14.02 38.98
N GLY A 531 17.83 -14.29 39.93
CA GLY A 531 17.85 -13.63 41.25
C GLY A 531 17.32 -12.19 41.27
N SER A 532 16.81 -11.67 40.17
CA SER A 532 16.27 -10.29 40.06
C SER A 532 14.76 -10.18 40.28
N GLY A 533 14.14 -11.22 40.86
CA GLY A 533 12.71 -11.27 41.12
C GLY A 533 12.24 -10.17 42.06
N PHE A 534 11.06 -9.60 41.81
CA PHE A 534 10.38 -8.64 42.68
C PHE A 534 8.87 -8.74 42.49
N ILE A 535 8.10 -8.19 43.44
CA ILE A 535 6.64 -8.25 43.44
C ILE A 535 6.06 -6.90 43.02
N VAL A 536 5.06 -6.93 42.12
CA VAL A 536 4.21 -5.80 41.76
C VAL A 536 2.79 -6.09 42.27
N GLU A 537 2.22 -5.17 43.02
CA GLU A 537 0.84 -5.29 43.53
C GLU A 537 -0.10 -4.38 42.75
N VAL A 538 -1.17 -4.97 42.21
CA VAL A 538 -2.17 -4.28 41.40
C VAL A 538 -3.58 -4.79 41.64
N ASP A 539 -4.60 -4.06 41.26
CA ASP A 539 -5.98 -4.53 41.28
C ASP A 539 -6.28 -5.49 40.14
N ARG A 540 -5.70 -5.23 38.97
CA ARG A 540 -5.82 -6.07 37.75
C ARG A 540 -4.49 -6.14 37.01
N LEU A 541 -4.26 -7.30 36.40
CA LEU A 541 -3.18 -7.51 35.43
C LEU A 541 -3.81 -7.70 34.03
N ILE A 542 -3.37 -6.94 33.02
CA ILE A 542 -3.95 -7.00 31.69
C ILE A 542 -2.89 -7.48 30.67
N ALA A 543 -3.11 -8.66 30.07
CA ALA A 543 -2.23 -9.25 29.08
C ALA A 543 -2.54 -8.65 27.69
N ALA A 544 -1.59 -7.89 27.12
CA ALA A 544 -1.69 -7.29 25.80
C ALA A 544 -0.47 -7.69 24.93
N ILE A 545 -0.20 -9.01 24.87
CA ILE A 545 1.01 -9.60 24.27
C ILE A 545 0.78 -10.23 22.91
N GLY A 546 -0.40 -10.09 22.33
CA GLY A 546 -0.76 -10.62 21.03
C GLY A 546 -2.24 -10.97 20.93
N GLN A 547 -2.61 -11.38 19.71
CA GLN A 547 -3.98 -11.78 19.37
C GLN A 547 -3.96 -13.16 18.71
N ALA A 548 -5.04 -13.89 18.84
CA ALA A 548 -5.23 -15.22 18.29
C ALA A 548 -6.54 -15.33 17.51
N SER A 549 -6.50 -16.08 16.45
CA SER A 549 -7.68 -16.44 15.64
C SER A 549 -8.56 -17.45 16.38
N ALA A 550 -9.86 -17.42 16.08
CA ALA A 550 -10.81 -18.41 16.56
C ALA A 550 -11.64 -18.93 15.38
N VAL A 551 -11.27 -20.09 14.85
CA VAL A 551 -11.96 -20.74 13.75
C VAL A 551 -12.85 -21.84 14.32
N PRO A 552 -14.18 -21.82 14.11
CA PRO A 552 -15.04 -22.92 14.52
C PRO A 552 -14.66 -24.22 13.79
N GLU A 553 -14.50 -25.32 14.53
CA GLU A 553 -14.16 -26.63 13.97
C GLU A 553 -15.15 -27.09 12.89
N CYS A 554 -16.44 -26.75 13.08
CA CYS A 554 -17.51 -27.07 12.13
C CYS A 554 -17.35 -26.42 10.76
N PHE A 555 -16.43 -25.47 10.57
CA PHE A 555 -16.14 -24.92 9.23
C PHE A 555 -15.31 -25.85 8.38
N ALA A 556 -14.64 -26.85 8.97
CA ALA A 556 -13.87 -27.89 8.29
C ALA A 556 -12.88 -27.34 7.24
N VAL A 557 -12.14 -26.33 7.62
CA VAL A 557 -11.05 -25.71 6.82
C VAL A 557 -9.69 -26.03 7.43
N SER A 558 -8.66 -26.17 6.60
CA SER A 558 -7.31 -26.44 7.07
C SER A 558 -6.73 -25.25 7.81
N MET A 559 -6.07 -25.52 8.93
CA MET A 559 -5.38 -24.51 9.76
C MET A 559 -3.88 -24.82 9.86
N ASN A 560 -3.09 -23.77 10.03
CA ASN A 560 -1.66 -23.89 10.32
C ASN A 560 -1.42 -24.05 11.85
N LYS A 561 -0.14 -24.26 12.23
CA LYS A 561 0.26 -24.42 13.65
C LYS A 561 -0.06 -23.20 14.54
N LYS A 562 -0.31 -22.03 13.96
CA LYS A 562 -0.69 -20.81 14.67
C LYS A 562 -2.21 -20.63 14.82
N GLY A 563 -3.02 -21.59 14.35
CA GLY A 563 -4.47 -21.49 14.38
C GLY A 563 -5.08 -20.57 13.31
N CYS A 564 -4.30 -20.17 12.28
CA CYS A 564 -4.79 -19.40 11.16
C CYS A 564 -5.25 -20.32 10.03
N ILE A 565 -6.26 -19.90 9.25
CA ILE A 565 -6.73 -20.64 8.08
C ILE A 565 -5.65 -20.65 7.01
N VAL A 566 -5.40 -21.83 6.43
CA VAL A 566 -4.52 -21.96 5.25
C VAL A 566 -5.31 -21.58 4.02
N ALA A 567 -4.88 -20.54 3.33
CA ALA A 567 -5.47 -20.08 2.08
C ALA A 567 -4.38 -19.90 1.02
N ASP A 568 -4.73 -20.10 -0.25
CA ASP A 568 -3.82 -19.86 -1.37
C ASP A 568 -3.45 -18.38 -1.47
N GLU A 569 -2.18 -18.07 -1.58
CA GLU A 569 -1.69 -16.67 -1.55
C GLU A 569 -2.22 -15.81 -2.70
N LYS A 570 -2.54 -16.40 -3.86
CA LYS A 570 -3.00 -15.67 -5.05
C LYS A 570 -4.51 -15.52 -5.09
N THR A 571 -5.22 -16.60 -4.78
CA THR A 571 -6.68 -16.70 -4.93
C THR A 571 -7.44 -16.55 -3.62
N LEU A 572 -6.76 -16.63 -2.47
CA LEU A 572 -7.36 -16.68 -1.14
C LEU A 572 -8.37 -17.83 -0.96
N ALA A 573 -8.34 -18.84 -1.84
CA ALA A 573 -9.14 -20.05 -1.70
C ALA A 573 -8.65 -20.89 -0.51
N SER A 574 -9.58 -21.34 0.33
CA SER A 574 -9.30 -22.28 1.41
C SER A 574 -9.22 -23.72 0.90
N SER A 575 -8.97 -24.67 1.79
CA SER A 575 -9.03 -26.11 1.48
C SER A 575 -10.43 -26.59 1.06
N ARG A 576 -11.45 -25.78 1.22
CA ARG A 576 -12.85 -26.12 0.95
C ARG A 576 -13.35 -25.35 -0.29
N LYS A 577 -13.89 -26.08 -1.27
CA LYS A 577 -14.41 -25.50 -2.52
C LYS A 577 -15.50 -24.44 -2.26
N GLY A 578 -15.37 -23.29 -2.91
CA GLY A 578 -16.30 -22.16 -2.78
C GLY A 578 -16.14 -21.36 -1.49
N VAL A 579 -15.16 -21.72 -0.64
CA VAL A 579 -14.83 -21.00 0.59
C VAL A 579 -13.48 -20.30 0.45
N PHE A 580 -13.47 -18.99 0.67
CA PHE A 580 -12.31 -18.12 0.61
C PHE A 580 -12.03 -17.55 2.01
N SER A 581 -10.81 -17.14 2.27
CA SER A 581 -10.46 -16.56 3.56
C SER A 581 -9.39 -15.48 3.42
N GLY A 582 -9.46 -14.43 4.24
CA GLY A 582 -8.48 -13.34 4.21
C GLY A 582 -8.57 -12.40 5.40
N GLY A 583 -7.55 -11.54 5.54
CA GLY A 583 -7.32 -10.71 6.72
C GLY A 583 -6.66 -11.50 7.84
N ASP A 584 -6.73 -10.99 9.07
CA ASP A 584 -6.00 -11.51 10.23
C ASP A 584 -6.26 -13.00 10.54
N ILE A 585 -7.36 -13.56 10.06
CA ILE A 585 -7.65 -14.99 10.19
C ILE A 585 -6.70 -15.87 9.37
N VAL A 586 -6.04 -15.31 8.36
CA VAL A 586 -5.06 -15.97 7.48
C VAL A 586 -3.64 -15.51 7.80
N SER A 587 -3.40 -14.19 7.84
CA SER A 587 -2.07 -13.61 8.06
C SER A 587 -1.61 -13.65 9.52
N GLY A 588 -2.50 -13.82 10.47
CA GLY A 588 -2.33 -13.39 11.84
C GLY A 588 -2.65 -11.90 12.00
N PRO A 589 -2.64 -11.37 13.23
CA PRO A 589 -2.96 -9.97 13.51
C PRO A 589 -2.06 -9.02 12.72
N ALA A 590 -2.70 -8.10 11.97
CA ALA A 590 -2.04 -7.14 11.11
C ALA A 590 -2.76 -5.79 11.17
N SER A 591 -2.57 -4.94 10.17
CA SER A 591 -3.15 -3.60 10.13
C SER A 591 -4.48 -3.55 9.39
N VAL A 592 -5.24 -2.46 9.63
CA VAL A 592 -6.51 -2.19 8.92
C VAL A 592 -6.31 -2.14 7.40
N ILE A 593 -5.21 -1.53 6.92
CA ILE A 593 -4.95 -1.39 5.49
C ILE A 593 -4.61 -2.73 4.83
N GLU A 594 -3.93 -3.64 5.52
CA GLU A 594 -3.65 -5.01 5.04
C GLU A 594 -4.93 -5.84 4.99
N ALA A 595 -5.79 -5.71 5.99
CA ALA A 595 -7.10 -6.35 5.99
C ALA A 595 -7.99 -5.85 4.82
N ILE A 596 -7.95 -4.55 4.51
CA ILE A 596 -8.61 -3.96 3.33
C ILE A 596 -8.07 -4.57 2.04
N GLN A 597 -6.75 -4.67 1.90
CA GLN A 597 -6.12 -5.33 0.74
C GLN A 597 -6.60 -6.77 0.57
N ALA A 598 -6.62 -7.54 1.67
CA ALA A 598 -7.10 -8.92 1.65
C ALA A 598 -8.56 -8.99 1.19
N GLY A 599 -9.43 -8.10 1.66
CA GLY A 599 -10.82 -8.00 1.23
C GLY A 599 -10.97 -7.69 -0.27
N ARG A 600 -10.19 -6.73 -0.79
CA ARG A 600 -10.17 -6.40 -2.22
C ARG A 600 -9.68 -7.58 -3.07
N LYS A 601 -8.62 -8.23 -2.65
CA LYS A 601 -8.08 -9.42 -3.32
C LYS A 601 -9.08 -10.57 -3.33
N ALA A 602 -9.76 -10.82 -2.20
CA ALA A 602 -10.82 -11.81 -2.10
C ALA A 602 -11.99 -11.52 -3.05
N ALA A 603 -12.43 -10.26 -3.16
CA ALA A 603 -13.49 -9.88 -4.07
C ALA A 603 -13.14 -10.20 -5.54
N SER A 604 -11.91 -9.88 -5.97
CA SER A 604 -11.42 -10.23 -7.31
C SER A 604 -11.37 -11.73 -7.54
N ALA A 605 -10.90 -12.50 -6.57
CA ALA A 605 -10.78 -13.96 -6.66
C ALA A 605 -12.15 -14.64 -6.68
N ILE A 606 -13.07 -14.20 -5.84
CA ILE A 606 -14.46 -14.71 -5.78
C ILE A 606 -15.20 -14.39 -7.08
N ASP A 607 -15.07 -13.18 -7.62
CA ASP A 607 -15.68 -12.83 -8.91
C ASP A 607 -15.20 -13.76 -10.03
N LYS A 608 -13.89 -14.04 -10.12
CA LYS A 608 -13.33 -15.01 -11.07
C LYS A 608 -13.91 -16.41 -10.87
N TYR A 609 -14.01 -16.86 -9.63
CA TYR A 609 -14.60 -18.16 -9.29
C TYR A 609 -16.06 -18.26 -9.74
N LEU A 610 -16.80 -17.17 -9.66
CA LEU A 610 -18.21 -17.08 -10.06
C LEU A 610 -18.42 -16.83 -11.56
N GLY A 611 -17.34 -16.77 -12.36
CA GLY A 611 -17.36 -16.62 -13.81
C GLY A 611 -17.12 -15.18 -14.30
N GLY A 612 -16.81 -14.25 -13.43
CA GLY A 612 -16.44 -12.88 -13.77
C GLY A 612 -14.97 -12.73 -14.19
N LYS A 613 -14.57 -11.50 -14.49
CA LYS A 613 -13.20 -11.17 -14.95
C LYS A 613 -12.23 -10.89 -13.80
N GLY A 614 -12.73 -10.69 -12.58
CA GLY A 614 -11.95 -10.29 -11.40
C GLY A 614 -11.32 -8.91 -11.51
N LYS A 615 -11.80 -8.06 -12.40
CA LYS A 615 -11.31 -6.68 -12.54
C LYS A 615 -12.08 -5.77 -11.58
N ILE A 616 -11.36 -5.19 -10.67
CA ILE A 616 -11.83 -4.14 -9.76
C ILE A 616 -11.21 -2.85 -10.30
N ASP A 617 -12.02 -2.07 -11.02
CA ASP A 617 -11.61 -0.76 -11.58
C ASP A 617 -11.76 0.33 -10.52
#